data_1740dae9ee1eaf84e52ff031a5150636
#
_entry.id   1740dae9ee1eaf84e52ff031a5150636
#
_cell.length_a   1.000
_cell.length_b   1.000
_cell.length_c   1.000
_cell.angle_alpha   90.00
_cell.angle_beta   90.00
_cell.angle_gamma   90.00
#
_symmetry.space_group_name_H-M   'P 1'
#
loop_
_entity.id
_entity.type
_entity.pdbx_description
1 polymer ?
#
loop_
_entity_poly.entity_id
_entity_poly.type
_entity_poly.pdbx_seq_one_letter_code
_entity_poly.pdbx_strand_id
1 'polypeptide(L)'
;VDPVIELLQDPDPDVRSGAIAVAAGFDDVRIVPATIQLLRDADWWIRISAADTLGRMKDPRAVEPLVATLADAEIKRAAIEALGRIGDPRALPALGRMLADPAPDVRIEVMLALKQFKHPQVLNALTSVAQSDQDRGVRTHAIEILDELARADRNSQSQVDAIRKTAMAVSGTQGEARLNTLLIATRNQGASDFHLSVNQPPIVRLAADLLRAQGDPFTAAQTEAMLKEVLTEPQWNTLEKTHQIDFCYVIPQGGRYRANVFYDHRGYNGVFRVIPEKPPTIVELGLPAHLAEISDYHQGLVLVCGPSGSGKSTTLAALVNLFNETRNDHILTMEDPVEFVHPFKNCLVNQREVGTHTESFARALRAALREDPDVIVIGELRDNESISLALTAAETGHIVLGTLNSTSAPKAIDRILSSFPVDEQPQVRASLSESLKYCIAQRLLPAKEGRRQVAAFEVLKGTSNIGTMIRDEKTYQIYSAMQIGRSLGMQTFDEALKDLLRRDQISAETAYLAALKKEDFEPMVSADFIARGKM
;
A
#
# COMPACT_ATOMS: atom_id res chain seq x y z
N VAL A 1 -8.94 30.49 -15.02
CA VAL A 1 -8.62 31.20 -13.77
C VAL A 1 -8.92 32.69 -13.90
N ASP A 2 -8.35 33.40 -14.89
CA ASP A 2 -8.53 34.85 -15.00
C ASP A 2 -10.00 35.29 -15.08
N PRO A 3 -10.90 34.65 -15.85
CA PRO A 3 -12.34 34.98 -15.82
C PRO A 3 -12.98 34.73 -14.44
N VAL A 4 -12.53 33.74 -13.70
CA VAL A 4 -13.06 33.46 -12.34
C VAL A 4 -12.63 34.55 -11.37
N ILE A 5 -11.41 35.08 -11.49
CA ILE A 5 -10.91 36.18 -10.65
C ILE A 5 -11.72 37.46 -10.91
N GLU A 6 -12.11 37.72 -12.15
CA GLU A 6 -12.99 38.86 -12.50
C GLU A 6 -14.39 38.67 -11.89
N LEU A 7 -14.98 37.48 -12.00
CA LEU A 7 -16.30 37.19 -11.46
C LEU A 7 -16.33 37.18 -9.91
N LEU A 8 -15.22 36.92 -9.24
CA LEU A 8 -15.13 37.08 -7.79
C LEU A 8 -15.24 38.54 -7.32
N GLN A 9 -15.10 39.49 -8.23
CA GLN A 9 -15.21 40.95 -7.97
C GLN A 9 -16.47 41.57 -8.59
N ASP A 10 -17.39 40.75 -9.12
CA ASP A 10 -18.62 41.22 -9.75
C ASP A 10 -19.50 41.98 -8.75
N PRO A 11 -20.17 43.08 -9.16
CA PRO A 11 -21.08 43.80 -8.29
C PRO A 11 -22.28 42.95 -7.80
N ASP A 12 -22.71 41.96 -8.59
CA ASP A 12 -23.81 41.07 -8.25
C ASP A 12 -23.38 39.97 -7.25
N PRO A 13 -24.01 39.86 -6.08
CA PRO A 13 -23.68 38.81 -5.09
C PRO A 13 -23.94 37.38 -5.60
N ASP A 14 -24.95 37.16 -6.45
CA ASP A 14 -25.24 35.84 -7.02
C ASP A 14 -24.11 35.40 -7.96
N VAL A 15 -23.53 36.31 -8.71
CA VAL A 15 -22.36 36.05 -9.57
C VAL A 15 -21.12 35.75 -8.72
N ARG A 16 -20.87 36.54 -7.66
CA ARG A 16 -19.74 36.25 -6.74
C ARG A 16 -19.90 34.91 -6.02
N SER A 17 -21.15 34.58 -5.62
CA SER A 17 -21.46 33.29 -4.99
C SER A 17 -21.21 32.11 -5.95
N GLY A 18 -21.61 32.22 -7.19
CA GLY A 18 -21.30 31.24 -8.23
C GLY A 18 -19.79 31.14 -8.51
N ALA A 19 -19.11 32.29 -8.58
CA ALA A 19 -17.67 32.35 -8.84
C ALA A 19 -16.85 31.69 -7.71
N ILE A 20 -17.21 31.92 -6.44
CA ILE A 20 -16.49 31.31 -5.30
C ILE A 20 -16.68 29.78 -5.25
N ALA A 21 -17.87 29.29 -5.62
CA ALA A 21 -18.12 27.85 -5.72
C ALA A 21 -17.25 27.18 -6.80
N VAL A 22 -17.07 27.88 -7.94
CA VAL A 22 -16.17 27.43 -9.00
C VAL A 22 -14.70 27.57 -8.58
N ALA A 23 -14.32 28.68 -7.92
CA ALA A 23 -12.97 28.92 -7.42
C ALA A 23 -12.50 27.85 -6.43
N ALA A 24 -13.42 27.30 -5.64
CA ALA A 24 -13.14 26.20 -4.71
C ALA A 24 -12.65 24.91 -5.39
N GLY A 25 -12.87 24.76 -6.70
CA GLY A 25 -12.37 23.65 -7.53
C GLY A 25 -10.99 23.87 -8.15
N PHE A 26 -10.42 25.09 -8.02
CA PHE A 26 -9.11 25.41 -8.57
C PHE A 26 -8.05 25.50 -7.46
N ASP A 27 -6.91 24.88 -7.70
CA ASP A 27 -5.73 24.99 -6.82
C ASP A 27 -4.72 25.98 -7.45
N ASP A 28 -5.19 27.20 -7.76
CA ASP A 28 -4.36 28.24 -8.38
C ASP A 28 -4.17 29.42 -7.42
N VAL A 29 -2.94 29.63 -7.00
CA VAL A 29 -2.55 30.68 -6.04
C VAL A 29 -2.91 32.12 -6.48
N ARG A 30 -3.24 32.36 -7.76
CA ARG A 30 -3.69 33.66 -8.27
C ARG A 30 -5.08 34.02 -7.78
N ILE A 31 -5.90 33.04 -7.42
CA ILE A 31 -7.26 33.24 -6.87
C ILE A 31 -7.21 33.75 -5.43
N VAL A 32 -6.17 33.42 -4.67
CA VAL A 32 -6.06 33.73 -3.24
C VAL A 32 -6.28 35.21 -2.91
N PRO A 33 -5.68 36.20 -3.59
CA PRO A 33 -5.91 37.61 -3.27
C PRO A 33 -7.35 38.07 -3.46
N ALA A 34 -8.02 37.60 -4.52
CA ALA A 34 -9.43 37.94 -4.77
C ALA A 34 -10.34 37.25 -3.72
N THR A 35 -10.07 36.00 -3.38
CA THR A 35 -10.82 35.27 -2.34
C THR A 35 -10.64 35.90 -0.95
N ILE A 36 -9.45 36.42 -0.63
CA ILE A 36 -9.21 37.15 0.63
C ILE A 36 -10.10 38.40 0.72
N GLN A 37 -10.35 39.11 -0.37
CA GLN A 37 -11.24 40.26 -0.36
C GLN A 37 -12.68 39.88 0.00
N LEU A 38 -13.14 38.70 -0.44
CA LEU A 38 -14.47 38.18 -0.15
C LEU A 38 -14.68 37.81 1.33
N LEU A 39 -13.65 37.72 2.13
CA LEU A 39 -13.80 37.59 3.59
C LEU A 39 -14.51 38.81 4.24
N ARG A 40 -14.65 39.91 3.51
CA ARG A 40 -15.34 41.15 3.91
C ARG A 40 -16.58 41.42 3.08
N ASP A 41 -17.08 40.45 2.36
CA ASP A 41 -18.29 40.60 1.54
C ASP A 41 -19.50 40.97 2.41
N ALA A 42 -20.45 41.71 1.84
CA ALA A 42 -21.69 42.03 2.53
C ALA A 42 -22.54 40.79 2.83
N ASP A 43 -22.49 39.81 1.94
CA ASP A 43 -23.20 38.53 2.08
C ASP A 43 -22.41 37.56 2.96
N TRP A 44 -23.04 37.10 4.03
CA TRP A 44 -22.44 36.19 5.00
C TRP A 44 -22.06 34.82 4.39
N TRP A 45 -22.85 34.34 3.41
CA TRP A 45 -22.58 33.07 2.74
C TRP A 45 -21.32 33.12 1.88
N ILE A 46 -21.12 34.25 1.18
CA ILE A 46 -19.91 34.50 0.40
C ILE A 46 -18.68 34.56 1.33
N ARG A 47 -18.81 35.20 2.50
CA ARG A 47 -17.71 35.24 3.50
C ARG A 47 -17.32 33.83 3.97
N ILE A 48 -18.31 32.99 4.32
CA ILE A 48 -18.08 31.60 4.73
C ILE A 48 -17.44 30.78 3.60
N SER A 49 -17.96 30.89 2.39
CA SER A 49 -17.43 30.18 1.24
C SER A 49 -16.00 30.60 0.89
N ALA A 50 -15.67 31.89 1.11
CA ALA A 50 -14.32 32.40 0.95
C ALA A 50 -13.35 31.79 1.98
N ALA A 51 -13.76 31.72 3.26
CA ALA A 51 -12.95 31.09 4.30
C ALA A 51 -12.70 29.60 4.00
N ASP A 52 -13.75 28.83 3.63
CA ASP A 52 -13.62 27.43 3.27
C ASP A 52 -12.68 27.22 2.08
N THR A 53 -12.82 28.04 1.03
CA THR A 53 -11.97 27.99 -0.17
C THR A 53 -10.50 28.26 0.21
N LEU A 54 -10.22 29.31 1.03
CA LEU A 54 -8.88 29.62 1.50
C LEU A 54 -8.28 28.50 2.34
N GLY A 55 -9.10 27.85 3.17
CA GLY A 55 -8.69 26.70 3.98
C GLY A 55 -8.31 25.49 3.10
N ARG A 56 -9.00 25.25 2.00
CA ARG A 56 -8.67 24.18 1.02
C ARG A 56 -7.39 24.50 0.25
N MET A 57 -7.20 25.74 -0.15
CA MET A 57 -6.01 26.18 -0.87
C MET A 57 -4.73 26.13 -0.03
N LYS A 58 -4.86 26.11 1.31
CA LYS A 58 -3.74 26.02 2.27
C LYS A 58 -2.64 27.07 2.05
N ASP A 59 -2.99 28.23 1.48
CA ASP A 59 -2.02 29.27 1.20
C ASP A 59 -1.73 30.11 2.46
N PRO A 60 -0.46 30.22 2.90
CA PRO A 60 -0.10 30.96 4.11
C PRO A 60 -0.46 32.46 4.08
N ARG A 61 -0.71 33.05 2.93
CA ARG A 61 -1.15 34.45 2.80
C ARG A 61 -2.55 34.70 3.36
N ALA A 62 -3.36 33.65 3.47
CA ALA A 62 -4.71 33.72 4.02
C ALA A 62 -4.75 33.77 5.54
N VAL A 63 -3.64 33.44 6.23
CA VAL A 63 -3.61 33.30 7.71
C VAL A 63 -4.01 34.60 8.41
N GLU A 64 -3.32 35.71 8.17
CA GLU A 64 -3.61 36.98 8.82
C GLU A 64 -5.03 37.53 8.47
N PRO A 65 -5.48 37.48 7.20
CA PRO A 65 -6.86 37.82 6.86
C PRO A 65 -7.91 36.96 7.61
N LEU A 66 -7.71 35.65 7.72
CA LEU A 66 -8.62 34.76 8.44
C LEU A 66 -8.58 35.02 9.96
N VAL A 67 -7.42 35.28 10.53
CA VAL A 67 -7.30 35.68 11.95
C VAL A 67 -8.10 36.97 12.23
N ALA A 68 -8.11 37.92 11.31
CA ALA A 68 -8.87 39.15 11.46
C ALA A 68 -10.39 38.95 11.47
N THR A 69 -10.90 37.84 10.90
CA THR A 69 -12.34 37.52 10.87
C THR A 69 -12.81 36.73 12.09
N LEU A 70 -11.95 36.28 12.99
CA LEU A 70 -12.33 35.52 14.18
C LEU A 70 -13.25 36.26 15.16
N ALA A 71 -13.33 37.58 15.05
CA ALA A 71 -14.25 38.40 15.84
C ALA A 71 -15.68 38.45 15.27
N ASP A 72 -15.87 38.08 14.01
CA ASP A 72 -17.18 38.08 13.35
C ASP A 72 -17.91 36.74 13.63
N ALA A 73 -19.05 36.84 14.32
CA ALA A 73 -19.82 35.68 14.77
C ALA A 73 -20.32 34.78 13.61
N GLU A 74 -20.57 35.34 12.43
CA GLU A 74 -21.12 34.61 11.29
C GLU A 74 -20.05 33.74 10.59
N ILE A 75 -18.81 34.22 10.50
CA ILE A 75 -17.72 33.54 9.79
C ILE A 75 -16.74 32.82 10.73
N LYS A 76 -16.77 33.14 12.02
CA LYS A 76 -15.83 32.65 13.04
C LYS A 76 -15.48 31.16 12.92
N ARG A 77 -16.48 30.30 12.80
CA ARG A 77 -16.28 28.84 12.72
C ARG A 77 -15.57 28.43 11.44
N ALA A 78 -16.00 28.97 10.31
CA ALA A 78 -15.34 28.72 9.03
C ALA A 78 -13.88 29.19 9.03
N ALA A 79 -13.60 30.32 9.67
CA ALA A 79 -12.24 30.84 9.82
C ALA A 79 -11.37 29.95 10.71
N ILE A 80 -11.89 29.44 11.83
CA ILE A 80 -11.20 28.48 12.72
C ILE A 80 -10.84 27.21 11.94
N GLU A 81 -11.80 26.64 11.22
CA GLU A 81 -11.59 25.45 10.43
C GLU A 81 -10.57 25.67 9.31
N ALA A 82 -10.67 26.80 8.59
CA ALA A 82 -9.73 27.17 7.54
C ALA A 82 -8.30 27.32 8.06
N LEU A 83 -8.11 27.99 9.21
CA LEU A 83 -6.81 28.12 9.86
C LEU A 83 -6.24 26.77 10.28
N GLY A 84 -7.07 25.85 10.77
CA GLY A 84 -6.68 24.48 11.07
C GLY A 84 -6.21 23.73 9.83
N ARG A 85 -6.92 23.82 8.70
CA ARG A 85 -6.56 23.19 7.42
C ARG A 85 -5.26 23.75 6.81
N ILE A 86 -5.03 25.06 6.95
CA ILE A 86 -3.78 25.71 6.50
C ILE A 86 -2.60 25.20 7.34
N GLY A 87 -2.77 25.06 8.65
CA GLY A 87 -1.75 24.50 9.55
C GLY A 87 -0.52 25.37 9.76
N ASP A 88 -0.56 26.67 9.43
CA ASP A 88 0.57 27.58 9.60
C ASP A 88 0.70 28.02 11.07
N PRO A 89 1.87 27.86 11.71
CA PRO A 89 2.07 28.20 13.12
C PRO A 89 1.72 29.63 13.53
N ARG A 90 1.68 30.58 12.60
CA ARG A 90 1.25 31.96 12.86
C ARG A 90 -0.19 32.06 13.36
N ALA A 91 -1.03 31.06 13.06
CA ALA A 91 -2.40 31.01 13.57
C ALA A 91 -2.51 30.63 15.04
N LEU A 92 -1.50 29.94 15.62
CA LEU A 92 -1.55 29.39 16.97
C LEU A 92 -1.87 30.42 18.08
N PRO A 93 -1.28 31.64 18.09
CA PRO A 93 -1.62 32.61 19.14
C PRO A 93 -3.08 33.09 19.07
N ALA A 94 -3.65 33.18 17.89
CA ALA A 94 -5.04 33.59 17.69
C ALA A 94 -6.01 32.46 18.06
N LEU A 95 -5.78 31.24 17.59
CA LEU A 95 -6.55 30.07 17.98
C LEU A 95 -6.46 29.78 19.48
N GLY A 96 -5.28 29.95 20.09
CA GLY A 96 -5.12 29.81 21.55
C GLY A 96 -6.00 30.78 22.35
N ARG A 97 -6.18 32.01 21.90
CA ARG A 97 -7.10 32.95 22.53
C ARG A 97 -8.58 32.54 22.39
N MET A 98 -8.92 31.91 21.26
CA MET A 98 -10.27 31.41 21.00
C MET A 98 -10.68 30.23 21.90
N LEU A 99 -9.74 29.56 22.57
CA LEU A 99 -10.06 28.56 23.60
C LEU A 99 -10.79 29.17 24.82
N ALA A 100 -10.84 30.48 24.94
CA ALA A 100 -11.62 31.21 25.97
C ALA A 100 -12.95 31.79 25.42
N ASP A 101 -13.39 31.37 24.22
CA ASP A 101 -14.68 31.82 23.66
C ASP A 101 -15.84 31.41 24.58
N PRO A 102 -16.84 32.28 24.79
CA PRO A 102 -17.98 31.98 25.64
C PRO A 102 -18.79 30.76 25.18
N ALA A 103 -18.86 30.47 23.88
CA ALA A 103 -19.60 29.35 23.31
C ALA A 103 -18.79 28.04 23.40
N PRO A 104 -19.28 27.00 24.10
CA PRO A 104 -18.57 25.71 24.23
C PRO A 104 -18.26 25.02 22.91
N ASP A 105 -19.18 25.08 21.96
CA ASP A 105 -19.04 24.51 20.61
C ASP A 105 -17.92 25.17 19.80
N VAL A 106 -17.74 26.50 19.95
CA VAL A 106 -16.60 27.21 19.32
C VAL A 106 -15.27 26.74 19.94
N ARG A 107 -15.20 26.55 21.25
CA ARG A 107 -13.99 26.03 21.89
C ARG A 107 -13.64 24.62 21.42
N ILE A 108 -14.66 23.77 21.17
CA ILE A 108 -14.45 22.42 20.59
C ILE A 108 -13.89 22.54 19.17
N GLU A 109 -14.44 23.39 18.33
CA GLU A 109 -13.92 23.60 16.96
C GLU A 109 -12.48 24.12 16.96
N VAL A 110 -12.14 25.02 17.89
CA VAL A 110 -10.75 25.48 18.06
C VAL A 110 -9.82 24.32 18.42
N MET A 111 -10.22 23.42 19.30
CA MET A 111 -9.41 22.25 19.66
C MET A 111 -9.23 21.32 18.48
N LEU A 112 -10.27 21.10 17.67
CA LEU A 112 -10.19 20.29 16.44
C LEU A 112 -9.27 20.94 15.38
N ALA A 113 -9.29 22.26 15.26
CA ALA A 113 -8.36 23.00 14.42
C ALA A 113 -6.91 22.89 14.96
N LEU A 114 -6.70 23.07 16.26
CA LEU A 114 -5.38 22.97 16.89
C LEU A 114 -4.76 21.57 16.74
N LYS A 115 -5.58 20.51 16.74
CA LYS A 115 -5.13 19.11 16.51
C LYS A 115 -4.35 18.94 15.18
N GLN A 116 -4.60 19.77 14.17
CA GLN A 116 -3.91 19.72 12.89
C GLN A 116 -2.47 20.23 12.96
N PHE A 117 -2.10 20.97 14.02
CA PHE A 117 -0.76 21.52 14.19
C PHE A 117 0.14 20.54 14.96
N LYS A 118 1.23 20.14 14.35
CA LYS A 118 2.27 19.34 15.02
C LYS A 118 3.21 20.25 15.84
N HIS A 119 2.70 20.88 16.87
CA HIS A 119 3.45 21.85 17.68
C HIS A 119 3.31 21.60 19.19
N PRO A 120 4.39 21.63 19.98
CA PRO A 120 4.34 21.35 21.42
C PRO A 120 3.36 22.24 22.22
N GLN A 121 3.16 23.48 21.79
CA GLN A 121 2.21 24.40 22.45
C GLN A 121 0.77 23.90 22.38
N VAL A 122 0.40 23.10 21.37
CA VAL A 122 -0.94 22.52 21.24
C VAL A 122 -1.24 21.57 22.40
N LEU A 123 -0.29 20.68 22.74
CA LEU A 123 -0.46 19.75 23.88
C LEU A 123 -0.68 20.51 25.20
N ASN A 124 0.10 21.56 25.43
CA ASN A 124 -0.05 22.38 26.64
C ASN A 124 -1.41 23.10 26.68
N ALA A 125 -1.86 23.66 25.57
CA ALA A 125 -3.15 24.33 25.46
C ALA A 125 -4.32 23.35 25.67
N LEU A 126 -4.31 22.19 25.03
CA LEU A 126 -5.34 21.15 25.21
C LEU A 126 -5.34 20.59 26.64
N THR A 127 -4.17 20.39 27.25
CA THR A 127 -4.07 19.95 28.65
C THR A 127 -4.69 20.97 29.61
N SER A 128 -4.45 22.27 29.38
CA SER A 128 -5.06 23.34 30.18
C SER A 128 -6.59 23.33 30.06
N VAL A 129 -7.13 23.16 28.82
CA VAL A 129 -8.59 23.07 28.62
C VAL A 129 -9.17 21.83 29.31
N ALA A 130 -8.52 20.66 29.18
CA ALA A 130 -8.95 19.42 29.81
C ALA A 130 -9.04 19.53 31.36
N GLN A 131 -8.18 20.34 31.95
CA GLN A 131 -8.09 20.52 33.41
C GLN A 131 -9.02 21.59 33.94
N SER A 132 -9.24 22.68 33.21
CA SER A 132 -9.80 23.92 33.78
C SER A 132 -11.03 24.48 33.03
N ASP A 133 -11.46 23.94 31.92
CA ASP A 133 -12.65 24.44 31.22
C ASP A 133 -13.91 24.26 32.08
N GLN A 134 -14.79 25.26 32.06
CA GLN A 134 -16.02 25.22 32.84
C GLN A 134 -17.02 24.17 32.31
N ASP A 135 -17.07 23.98 31.00
CA ASP A 135 -17.96 23.01 30.35
C ASP A 135 -17.40 21.59 30.39
N ARG A 136 -18.23 20.64 30.85
CA ARG A 136 -17.84 19.23 30.95
C ARG A 136 -17.60 18.61 29.58
N GLY A 137 -18.42 18.95 28.57
CA GLY A 137 -18.29 18.43 27.19
C GLY A 137 -16.98 18.86 26.56
N VAL A 138 -16.60 20.14 26.75
CA VAL A 138 -15.32 20.68 26.28
C VAL A 138 -14.14 19.95 26.91
N ARG A 139 -14.17 19.72 28.25
CA ARG A 139 -13.12 18.93 28.91
C ARG A 139 -13.02 17.51 28.38
N THR A 140 -14.17 16.86 28.13
CA THR A 140 -14.19 15.49 27.59
C THR A 140 -13.57 15.43 26.19
N HIS A 141 -13.93 16.34 25.29
CA HIS A 141 -13.35 16.42 23.95
C HIS A 141 -11.84 16.73 23.99
N ALA A 142 -11.41 17.60 24.90
CA ALA A 142 -9.98 17.87 25.07
C ALA A 142 -9.20 16.61 25.47
N ILE A 143 -9.75 15.79 26.38
CA ILE A 143 -9.16 14.50 26.80
C ILE A 143 -9.12 13.52 25.61
N GLU A 144 -10.21 13.41 24.85
CA GLU A 144 -10.27 12.54 23.65
C GLU A 144 -9.21 12.92 22.63
N ILE A 145 -9.06 14.22 22.33
CA ILE A 145 -8.04 14.72 21.39
C ILE A 145 -6.63 14.46 21.93
N LEU A 146 -6.39 14.70 23.22
CA LEU A 146 -5.10 14.41 23.86
C LEU A 146 -4.77 12.92 23.81
N ASP A 147 -5.75 12.05 24.05
CA ASP A 147 -5.60 10.61 23.97
C ASP A 147 -5.30 10.15 22.54
N GLU A 148 -5.94 10.74 21.53
CA GLU A 148 -5.64 10.44 20.11
C GLU A 148 -4.23 10.89 19.73
N LEU A 149 -3.84 12.12 20.11
CA LEU A 149 -2.49 12.63 19.85
C LEU A 149 -1.43 11.79 20.59
N ALA A 150 -1.70 11.42 21.84
CA ALA A 150 -0.81 10.58 22.62
C ALA A 150 -0.75 9.13 22.15
N ARG A 151 -1.83 8.58 21.56
CA ARG A 151 -1.81 7.26 20.91
C ARG A 151 -1.00 7.31 19.61
N ALA A 152 -1.13 8.35 18.81
CA ALA A 152 -0.37 8.53 17.58
C ALA A 152 1.13 8.68 17.86
N ASP A 153 1.51 9.39 18.91
CA ASP A 153 2.91 9.62 19.28
C ASP A 153 3.51 8.43 20.06
N ARG A 154 2.78 7.89 21.06
CA ARG A 154 3.19 6.71 21.85
C ARG A 154 3.28 5.43 21.02
N ASN A 155 2.45 5.27 19.99
CA ASN A 155 2.48 4.03 19.21
C ASN A 155 3.78 3.90 18.40
N SER A 156 4.27 4.98 17.81
CA SER A 156 5.54 4.96 17.06
C SER A 156 6.76 4.93 17.99
N GLN A 157 6.79 5.77 19.01
CA GLN A 157 7.93 5.86 19.93
C GLN A 157 8.00 4.67 20.89
N SER A 158 6.85 4.20 21.42
CA SER A 158 6.78 3.03 22.29
C SER A 158 7.15 1.74 21.57
N GLN A 159 6.81 1.60 20.27
CA GLN A 159 7.21 0.44 19.47
C GLN A 159 8.72 0.43 19.22
N VAL A 160 9.32 1.58 18.90
CA VAL A 160 10.78 1.70 18.74
C VAL A 160 11.51 1.48 20.07
N ASP A 161 10.98 2.00 21.18
CA ASP A 161 11.56 1.83 22.52
C ASP A 161 11.45 0.38 23.03
N ALA A 162 10.38 -0.34 22.66
CA ALA A 162 10.25 -1.76 22.98
C ALA A 162 11.29 -2.61 22.22
N ILE A 163 11.55 -2.31 20.95
CA ILE A 163 12.62 -2.95 20.17
C ILE A 163 13.98 -2.63 20.80
N ARG A 164 14.20 -1.37 21.21
CA ARG A 164 15.41 -0.95 21.94
C ARG A 164 15.60 -1.72 23.26
N LYS A 165 14.55 -1.80 24.08
CA LYS A 165 14.60 -2.49 25.38
C LYS A 165 14.94 -3.95 25.23
N THR A 166 14.42 -4.59 24.18
CA THR A 166 14.74 -5.95 23.79
C THR A 166 16.19 -6.07 23.31
N ALA A 167 16.68 -5.13 22.49
CA ALA A 167 18.07 -5.09 22.05
C ALA A 167 19.07 -4.94 23.20
N MET A 168 18.70 -4.21 24.26
CA MET A 168 19.55 -4.02 25.46
C MET A 168 19.47 -5.21 26.45
N ALA A 169 18.32 -5.88 26.55
CA ALA A 169 18.13 -7.02 27.45
C ALA A 169 18.89 -8.28 27.00
N VAL A 170 19.23 -8.38 25.72
CA VAL A 170 19.92 -9.53 25.10
C VAL A 170 21.42 -9.59 25.45
N SER A 171 21.97 -8.59 26.13
CA SER A 171 23.37 -8.63 26.57
C SER A 171 23.68 -9.68 27.64
N GLY A 172 22.69 -10.46 28.12
CA GLY A 172 22.84 -11.34 29.28
C GLY A 172 22.25 -12.74 29.21
N THR A 173 21.56 -13.17 28.16
CA THR A 173 20.98 -14.53 28.08
C THR A 173 21.85 -15.48 27.26
N GLN A 174 22.47 -16.45 27.92
CA GLN A 174 23.07 -17.61 27.27
C GLN A 174 21.95 -18.52 26.76
N GLY A 175 21.87 -18.73 25.42
CA GLY A 175 21.07 -19.77 24.81
C GLY A 175 20.21 -19.42 23.59
N GLU A 176 19.84 -18.16 23.36
CA GLU A 176 19.12 -17.76 22.16
C GLU A 176 19.98 -16.85 21.30
N ALA A 177 19.96 -17.07 19.98
CA ALA A 177 20.64 -16.21 19.02
C ALA A 177 20.18 -14.75 19.22
N ARG A 178 21.11 -13.84 19.39
CA ARG A 178 20.85 -12.41 19.64
C ARG A 178 20.00 -11.78 18.54
N LEU A 179 20.24 -12.20 17.29
CA LEU A 179 19.45 -11.76 16.15
C LEU A 179 17.99 -12.24 16.23
N ASN A 180 17.72 -13.46 16.73
CA ASN A 180 16.38 -13.99 16.90
C ASN A 180 15.52 -13.08 17.78
N THR A 181 16.07 -12.62 18.88
CA THR A 181 15.34 -11.73 19.80
C THR A 181 14.97 -10.42 19.15
N LEU A 182 15.86 -9.85 18.32
CA LEU A 182 15.59 -8.62 17.56
C LEU A 182 14.51 -8.84 16.49
N LEU A 183 14.55 -9.97 15.79
CA LEU A 183 13.57 -10.33 14.77
C LEU A 183 12.18 -10.57 15.37
N ILE A 184 12.09 -11.30 16.48
CA ILE A 184 10.83 -11.51 17.21
C ILE A 184 10.26 -10.18 17.71
N ALA A 185 11.10 -9.30 18.28
CA ALA A 185 10.66 -7.99 18.71
C ALA A 185 10.13 -7.15 17.54
N THR A 186 10.82 -7.16 16.40
CA THR A 186 10.41 -6.49 15.17
C THR A 186 9.02 -6.93 14.72
N ARG A 187 8.79 -8.25 14.67
CA ARG A 187 7.49 -8.84 14.32
C ARG A 187 6.39 -8.44 15.32
N ASN A 188 6.65 -8.57 16.61
CA ASN A 188 5.67 -8.28 17.67
C ASN A 188 5.28 -6.80 17.70
N GLN A 189 6.12 -5.90 17.21
CA GLN A 189 5.84 -4.48 17.08
C GLN A 189 5.18 -4.12 15.72
N GLY A 190 4.88 -5.10 14.88
CA GLY A 190 4.22 -4.89 13.59
C GLY A 190 5.10 -4.21 12.53
N ALA A 191 6.42 -4.24 12.69
CA ALA A 191 7.34 -3.76 11.68
C ALA A 191 7.44 -4.78 10.52
N SER A 192 7.59 -4.28 9.30
CA SER A 192 7.66 -5.12 8.09
C SER A 192 9.07 -5.66 7.82
N ASP A 193 10.10 -4.89 8.16
CA ASP A 193 11.49 -5.26 7.89
C ASP A 193 12.40 -4.87 9.05
N PHE A 194 13.41 -5.68 9.32
CA PHE A 194 14.54 -5.39 10.20
C PHE A 194 15.80 -5.27 9.36
N HIS A 195 16.59 -4.23 9.59
CA HIS A 195 17.87 -4.00 8.94
C HIS A 195 19.00 -4.08 9.98
N LEU A 196 19.87 -5.05 9.79
CA LEU A 196 21.13 -5.19 10.51
C LEU A 196 22.22 -4.56 9.66
N SER A 197 22.81 -3.46 10.09
CA SER A 197 23.86 -2.77 9.32
C SER A 197 25.03 -2.36 10.20
N VAL A 198 26.24 -2.49 9.65
CA VAL A 198 27.47 -2.08 10.31
C VAL A 198 27.47 -0.57 10.55
N ASN A 199 27.89 -0.14 11.74
CA ASN A 199 27.92 1.24 12.20
C ASN A 199 26.54 1.93 12.25
N GLN A 200 25.46 1.12 12.38
CA GLN A 200 24.11 1.61 12.60
C GLN A 200 23.50 0.92 13.82
N PRO A 201 22.63 1.62 14.58
CA PRO A 201 21.80 0.95 15.56
C PRO A 201 20.76 0.05 14.85
N PRO A 202 19.98 -0.76 15.59
CA PRO A 202 18.86 -1.50 14.99
C PRO A 202 17.94 -0.57 14.19
N ILE A 203 17.66 -0.92 12.95
CA ILE A 203 16.78 -0.17 12.05
C ILE A 203 15.60 -1.06 11.70
N VAL A 204 14.40 -0.53 11.78
CA VAL A 204 13.17 -1.22 11.40
C VAL A 204 12.37 -0.40 10.42
N ARG A 205 11.62 -1.06 9.55
CA ARG A 205 10.62 -0.44 8.71
C ARG A 205 9.24 -0.60 9.35
N LEU A 206 8.67 0.53 9.77
CA LEU A 206 7.31 0.57 10.34
C LEU A 206 6.44 1.47 9.47
N ALA A 207 5.34 0.94 8.96
CA ALA A 207 4.39 1.57 8.02
C ALA A 207 5.09 2.08 6.76
N ALA A 208 5.99 2.41 6.32
CA ALA A 208 6.78 2.81 5.17
C ALA A 208 8.09 3.52 5.58
N ASP A 209 8.16 3.98 6.84
CA ASP A 209 9.28 4.75 7.33
C ASP A 209 10.38 3.84 7.90
N LEU A 210 11.63 4.20 7.63
CA LEU A 210 12.80 3.59 8.27
C LEU A 210 13.08 4.31 9.58
N LEU A 211 12.84 3.62 10.69
CA LEU A 211 13.07 4.14 12.03
C LEU A 211 14.33 3.53 12.65
N ARG A 212 15.16 4.38 13.24
CA ARG A 212 16.36 3.95 13.97
C ARG A 212 16.03 3.83 15.46
N ALA A 213 16.30 2.66 16.04
CA ALA A 213 16.26 2.51 17.48
C ALA A 213 17.38 3.36 18.13
N GLN A 214 17.11 3.89 19.32
CA GLN A 214 18.17 4.54 20.10
C GLN A 214 19.10 3.46 20.66
N GLY A 215 20.39 3.63 20.59
CA GLY A 215 21.39 2.68 21.09
C GLY A 215 22.71 2.80 20.37
N ASP A 216 23.70 2.05 20.83
CA ASP A 216 25.01 2.02 20.21
C ASP A 216 24.96 1.34 18.85
N PRO A 217 25.66 1.86 17.84
CA PRO A 217 25.81 1.22 16.54
C PRO A 217 26.47 -0.16 16.65
N PHE A 218 26.02 -1.10 15.84
CA PHE A 218 26.66 -2.42 15.75
C PHE A 218 28.04 -2.30 15.07
N THR A 219 29.04 -2.92 15.68
CA THR A 219 30.36 -3.08 15.04
C THR A 219 30.33 -4.17 13.97
N ALA A 220 31.28 -4.17 13.02
CA ALA A 220 31.41 -5.22 12.01
C ALA A 220 31.54 -6.63 12.63
N ALA A 221 32.27 -6.76 13.73
CA ALA A 221 32.40 -8.03 14.45
C ALA A 221 31.07 -8.50 15.07
N GLN A 222 30.22 -7.55 15.55
CA GLN A 222 28.91 -7.89 16.12
C GLN A 222 27.92 -8.32 15.03
N THR A 223 27.88 -7.64 13.89
CA THR A 223 26.99 -8.02 12.78
C THR A 223 27.38 -9.40 12.23
N GLU A 224 28.68 -9.64 12.03
CA GLU A 224 29.19 -10.94 11.60
C GLU A 224 28.85 -12.06 12.58
N ALA A 225 29.08 -11.85 13.88
CA ALA A 225 28.76 -12.83 14.91
C ALA A 225 27.26 -13.17 14.92
N MET A 226 26.39 -12.16 14.89
CA MET A 226 24.93 -12.36 14.87
C MET A 226 24.46 -13.12 13.61
N LEU A 227 25.08 -12.87 12.45
CA LEU A 227 24.74 -13.58 11.22
C LEU A 227 25.26 -15.03 11.25
N LYS A 228 26.44 -15.27 11.83
CA LYS A 228 26.97 -16.64 12.03
C LYS A 228 26.09 -17.49 12.97
N GLU A 229 25.38 -16.89 13.92
CA GLU A 229 24.46 -17.60 14.80
C GLU A 229 23.22 -18.15 14.06
N VAL A 230 22.84 -17.56 12.90
CA VAL A 230 21.59 -17.88 12.19
C VAL A 230 21.81 -18.53 10.83
N LEU A 231 22.98 -18.38 10.23
CA LEU A 231 23.35 -19.01 8.97
C LEU A 231 23.92 -20.40 9.21
N THR A 232 23.51 -21.37 8.41
CA THR A 232 24.15 -22.69 8.38
C THR A 232 25.52 -22.58 7.73
N GLU A 233 26.41 -23.54 8.00
CA GLU A 233 27.75 -23.57 7.42
C GLU A 233 27.74 -23.52 5.87
N PRO A 234 26.88 -24.28 5.14
CA PRO A 234 26.79 -24.15 3.69
C PRO A 234 26.33 -22.75 3.23
N GLN A 235 25.39 -22.11 3.95
CA GLN A 235 24.93 -20.77 3.64
C GLN A 235 26.04 -19.74 3.86
N TRP A 236 26.81 -19.88 4.96
CA TRP A 236 27.96 -19.01 5.22
C TRP A 236 29.02 -19.14 4.13
N ASN A 237 29.37 -20.36 3.73
CA ASN A 237 30.31 -20.62 2.65
C ASN A 237 29.84 -20.05 1.30
N THR A 238 28.52 -20.05 1.07
CA THR A 238 27.93 -19.39 -0.12
C THR A 238 28.09 -17.88 -0.03
N LEU A 239 27.75 -17.28 1.12
CA LEU A 239 27.89 -15.85 1.36
C LEU A 239 29.35 -15.37 1.17
N GLU A 240 30.32 -16.10 1.65
CA GLU A 240 31.74 -15.78 1.46
C GLU A 240 32.18 -15.81 -0.01
N LYS A 241 31.61 -16.72 -0.81
CA LYS A 241 31.95 -16.86 -2.24
C LYS A 241 31.23 -15.87 -3.12
N THR A 242 29.95 -15.61 -2.85
CA THR A 242 29.07 -14.81 -3.74
C THR A 242 28.81 -13.41 -3.23
N HIS A 243 29.25 -13.09 -2.00
CA HIS A 243 29.04 -11.84 -1.28
C HIS A 243 27.57 -11.47 -1.00
N GLN A 244 26.65 -12.39 -1.29
CA GLN A 244 25.21 -12.24 -0.98
C GLN A 244 24.52 -13.59 -0.90
N ILE A 245 23.45 -13.67 -0.11
CA ILE A 245 22.58 -14.85 -0.04
C ILE A 245 21.16 -14.44 0.32
N ASP A 246 20.18 -15.04 -0.37
CA ASP A 246 18.75 -14.97 -0.06
C ASP A 246 18.29 -16.31 0.49
N PHE A 247 17.52 -16.29 1.58
CA PHE A 247 16.96 -17.51 2.16
C PHE A 247 15.75 -17.20 3.03
N CYS A 248 14.96 -18.23 3.34
CA CYS A 248 13.92 -18.13 4.34
C CYS A 248 14.49 -18.54 5.70
N TYR A 249 14.41 -17.66 6.70
CA TYR A 249 14.82 -17.92 8.06
C TYR A 249 13.61 -18.19 8.95
N VAL A 250 13.61 -19.32 9.64
CA VAL A 250 12.51 -19.76 10.51
C VAL A 250 12.97 -19.79 11.95
N ILE A 251 12.29 -19.05 12.80
CA ILE A 251 12.49 -19.10 14.26
C ILE A 251 11.31 -19.91 14.84
N PRO A 252 11.54 -21.06 15.47
CA PRO A 252 10.48 -21.84 16.11
C PRO A 252 9.69 -20.96 17.08
N GLN A 253 8.36 -20.87 16.89
CA GLN A 253 7.44 -20.00 17.63
C GLN A 253 7.71 -18.48 17.49
N GLY A 254 8.79 -18.08 16.80
CA GLY A 254 9.17 -16.70 16.54
C GLY A 254 8.77 -16.18 15.15
N GLY A 255 8.37 -17.07 14.23
CA GLY A 255 7.89 -16.72 12.89
C GLY A 255 8.92 -16.97 11.78
N ARG A 256 8.54 -16.52 10.59
CA ARG A 256 9.33 -16.69 9.36
C ARG A 256 9.78 -15.33 8.85
N TYR A 257 10.95 -15.30 8.25
CA TYR A 257 11.57 -14.09 7.73
C TYR A 257 12.23 -14.39 6.37
N ARG A 258 11.97 -13.58 5.37
CA ARG A 258 12.77 -13.58 4.16
C ARG A 258 14.03 -12.78 4.43
N ALA A 259 15.17 -13.43 4.41
CA ALA A 259 16.47 -12.87 4.74
C ALA A 259 17.28 -12.63 3.45
N ASN A 260 17.81 -11.45 3.29
CA ASN A 260 18.89 -11.13 2.35
C ASN A 260 20.09 -10.68 3.15
N VAL A 261 21.20 -11.41 3.06
CA VAL A 261 22.46 -11.09 3.72
C VAL A 261 23.51 -10.81 2.66
N PHE A 262 24.26 -9.73 2.84
CA PHE A 262 25.24 -9.27 1.86
C PHE A 262 26.47 -8.62 2.54
N TYR A 263 27.57 -8.58 1.78
CA TYR A 263 28.81 -7.96 2.21
C TYR A 263 29.01 -6.63 1.48
N ASP A 264 29.27 -5.56 2.23
CA ASP A 264 29.64 -4.26 1.69
C ASP A 264 31.01 -3.79 2.22
N HIS A 265 31.45 -2.59 1.85
CA HIS A 265 32.74 -2.03 2.25
C HIS A 265 32.91 -1.87 3.77
N ARG A 266 31.87 -2.02 4.57
CA ARG A 266 31.88 -1.93 6.04
C ARG A 266 31.86 -3.29 6.71
N GLY A 267 31.38 -4.34 6.02
CA GLY A 267 31.26 -5.67 6.54
C GLY A 267 29.95 -6.35 6.15
N TYR A 268 29.53 -7.36 6.91
CA TYR A 268 28.31 -8.11 6.66
C TYR A 268 27.08 -7.38 7.18
N ASN A 269 26.06 -7.29 6.33
CA ASN A 269 24.78 -6.67 6.62
C ASN A 269 23.63 -7.65 6.31
N GLY A 270 22.46 -7.41 6.88
CA GLY A 270 21.29 -8.24 6.62
C GLY A 270 19.98 -7.44 6.63
N VAL A 271 19.07 -7.82 5.76
CA VAL A 271 17.68 -7.33 5.72
C VAL A 271 16.76 -8.51 5.93
N PHE A 272 15.89 -8.42 6.93
CA PHE A 272 14.97 -9.48 7.31
C PHE A 272 13.53 -8.96 7.21
N ARG A 273 12.80 -9.45 6.21
CA ARG A 273 11.38 -9.14 6.04
C ARG A 273 10.52 -10.12 6.82
N VAL A 274 9.64 -9.59 7.65
CA VAL A 274 8.67 -10.38 8.41
C VAL A 274 7.64 -11.00 7.46
N ILE A 275 7.48 -12.32 7.49
CA ILE A 275 6.46 -13.04 6.75
C ILE A 275 5.24 -13.21 7.68
N PRO A 276 4.02 -12.83 7.26
CA PRO A 276 2.82 -13.08 8.03
C PRO A 276 2.63 -14.57 8.33
N GLU A 277 2.12 -14.89 9.50
CA GLU A 277 1.97 -16.29 9.95
C GLU A 277 0.85 -17.01 9.20
N LYS A 278 -0.22 -16.27 8.87
CA LYS A 278 -1.38 -16.83 8.20
C LYS A 278 -1.47 -16.23 6.78
N PRO A 279 -1.75 -17.08 5.78
CA PRO A 279 -2.09 -16.54 4.46
C PRO A 279 -3.37 -15.70 4.58
N PRO A 280 -3.41 -14.53 3.93
CA PRO A 280 -4.60 -13.68 3.94
C PRO A 280 -5.74 -14.32 3.12
N THR A 281 -6.94 -13.82 3.33
CA THR A 281 -8.09 -14.13 2.48
C THR A 281 -8.16 -13.18 1.28
N ILE A 282 -8.88 -13.56 0.22
CA ILE A 282 -9.11 -12.69 -0.94
C ILE A 282 -9.83 -11.38 -0.55
N VAL A 283 -10.71 -11.44 0.47
CA VAL A 283 -11.46 -10.29 0.99
C VAL A 283 -10.55 -9.31 1.72
N GLU A 284 -9.66 -9.82 2.59
CA GLU A 284 -8.69 -8.99 3.32
C GLU A 284 -7.73 -8.25 2.39
N LEU A 285 -7.41 -8.83 1.23
CA LEU A 285 -6.58 -8.19 0.21
C LEU A 285 -7.35 -7.19 -0.67
N GLY A 286 -8.69 -7.14 -0.55
CA GLY A 286 -9.53 -6.28 -1.36
C GLY A 286 -9.69 -6.77 -2.80
N LEU A 287 -9.45 -8.05 -3.08
CA LEU A 287 -9.75 -8.64 -4.38
C LEU A 287 -11.27 -8.61 -4.63
N PRO A 288 -11.70 -8.44 -5.91
CA PRO A 288 -13.11 -8.53 -6.25
C PRO A 288 -13.73 -9.87 -5.79
N ALA A 289 -14.89 -9.79 -5.11
CA ALA A 289 -15.51 -10.96 -4.47
C ALA A 289 -15.84 -12.11 -5.45
N HIS A 290 -16.14 -11.78 -6.73
CA HIS A 290 -16.44 -12.79 -7.75
C HIS A 290 -15.24 -13.67 -8.10
N LEU A 291 -14.01 -13.27 -7.74
CA LEU A 291 -12.83 -14.13 -7.92
C LEU A 291 -12.86 -15.40 -7.05
N ALA A 292 -13.80 -15.49 -6.10
CA ALA A 292 -14.07 -16.74 -5.39
C ALA A 292 -14.46 -17.88 -6.34
N GLU A 293 -15.08 -17.58 -7.50
CA GLU A 293 -15.41 -18.60 -8.51
C GLU A 293 -14.18 -19.28 -9.13
N ILE A 294 -12.95 -18.78 -8.90
CA ILE A 294 -11.72 -19.46 -9.31
C ILE A 294 -11.64 -20.86 -8.69
N SER A 295 -12.15 -21.03 -7.49
CA SER A 295 -12.17 -22.34 -6.83
C SER A 295 -13.16 -23.34 -7.44
N ASP A 296 -14.05 -22.92 -8.35
CA ASP A 296 -14.99 -23.82 -9.02
C ASP A 296 -14.37 -24.50 -10.26
N TYR A 297 -13.22 -24.00 -10.75
CA TYR A 297 -12.52 -24.60 -11.89
C TYR A 297 -11.72 -25.82 -11.46
N HIS A 298 -11.85 -26.92 -12.21
CA HIS A 298 -11.06 -28.15 -11.99
C HIS A 298 -9.81 -28.21 -12.86
N GLN A 299 -9.77 -27.43 -13.94
CA GLN A 299 -8.61 -27.36 -14.85
C GLN A 299 -8.46 -25.98 -15.46
N GLY A 300 -7.26 -25.64 -15.86
CA GLY A 300 -6.92 -24.41 -16.54
C GLY A 300 -5.84 -23.61 -15.83
N LEU A 301 -5.52 -22.45 -16.39
CA LEU A 301 -4.43 -21.58 -15.92
C LEU A 301 -4.98 -20.29 -15.32
N VAL A 302 -4.55 -19.97 -14.13
CA VAL A 302 -4.78 -18.68 -13.44
C VAL A 302 -3.44 -18.00 -13.24
N LEU A 303 -3.31 -16.79 -13.76
CA LEU A 303 -2.09 -16.00 -13.67
C LEU A 303 -2.27 -14.83 -12.70
N VAL A 304 -1.30 -14.65 -11.81
CA VAL A 304 -1.18 -13.44 -10.97
C VAL A 304 0.03 -12.63 -11.45
N CYS A 305 -0.22 -11.44 -11.98
CA CYS A 305 0.77 -10.62 -12.65
C CYS A 305 1.04 -9.31 -11.91
N GLY A 306 2.23 -8.77 -12.08
CA GLY A 306 2.62 -7.48 -11.51
C GLY A 306 4.13 -7.32 -11.44
N PRO A 307 4.64 -6.10 -11.26
CA PRO A 307 6.07 -5.87 -11.05
C PRO A 307 6.57 -6.53 -9.75
N SER A 308 7.89 -6.55 -9.56
CA SER A 308 8.46 -7.00 -8.28
C SER A 308 7.94 -6.14 -7.13
N GLY A 309 7.60 -6.77 -6.02
CA GLY A 309 7.05 -6.08 -4.83
C GLY A 309 5.58 -5.68 -4.94
N SER A 310 4.84 -6.08 -5.98
CA SER A 310 3.41 -5.77 -6.12
C SER A 310 2.49 -6.66 -5.27
N GLY A 311 3.01 -7.63 -4.51
CA GLY A 311 2.23 -8.52 -3.65
C GLY A 311 1.72 -9.80 -4.35
N LYS A 312 2.33 -10.23 -5.46
CA LYS A 312 1.93 -11.44 -6.21
C LYS A 312 1.89 -12.70 -5.33
N SER A 313 2.95 -12.95 -4.57
CA SER A 313 3.01 -14.11 -3.65
C SER A 313 1.91 -14.07 -2.60
N THR A 314 1.58 -12.87 -2.11
CA THR A 314 0.49 -12.68 -1.13
C THR A 314 -0.88 -13.01 -1.75
N THR A 315 -1.13 -12.54 -2.97
CA THR A 315 -2.36 -12.86 -3.71
C THR A 315 -2.43 -14.35 -4.07
N LEU A 316 -1.31 -14.92 -4.49
CA LEU A 316 -1.22 -16.36 -4.76
C LEU A 316 -1.54 -17.18 -3.51
N ALA A 317 -0.97 -16.79 -2.35
CA ALA A 317 -1.26 -17.43 -1.06
C ALA A 317 -2.74 -17.30 -0.66
N ALA A 318 -3.39 -16.17 -0.95
CA ALA A 318 -4.82 -16.00 -0.70
C ALA A 318 -5.68 -16.91 -1.59
N LEU A 319 -5.29 -17.10 -2.86
CA LEU A 319 -5.96 -18.06 -3.74
C LEU A 319 -5.76 -19.50 -3.26
N VAL A 320 -4.55 -19.88 -2.87
CA VAL A 320 -4.28 -21.21 -2.27
C VAL A 320 -5.12 -21.40 -1.01
N ASN A 321 -5.23 -20.39 -0.16
CA ASN A 321 -6.06 -20.45 1.03
C ASN A 321 -7.55 -20.62 0.69
N LEU A 322 -8.03 -19.96 -0.37
CA LEU A 322 -9.40 -20.13 -0.88
C LEU A 322 -9.66 -21.60 -1.26
N PHE A 323 -8.79 -22.22 -2.06
CA PHE A 323 -8.90 -23.64 -2.40
C PHE A 323 -8.88 -24.54 -1.16
N ASN A 324 -7.96 -24.28 -0.23
CA ASN A 324 -7.80 -25.03 1.00
C ASN A 324 -9.00 -24.93 1.96
N GLU A 325 -9.82 -23.88 1.85
CA GLU A 325 -11.05 -23.70 2.63
C GLU A 325 -12.29 -24.28 1.95
N THR A 326 -12.31 -24.33 0.61
CA THR A 326 -13.53 -24.62 -0.15
C THR A 326 -13.53 -26.00 -0.81
N ARG A 327 -12.34 -26.65 -0.96
CA ARG A 327 -12.19 -27.93 -1.68
C ARG A 327 -11.55 -29.00 -0.80
N ASN A 328 -11.59 -30.26 -1.27
CA ASN A 328 -10.92 -31.41 -0.63
C ASN A 328 -9.92 -32.02 -1.60
N ASP A 329 -8.92 -31.24 -1.98
CA ASP A 329 -7.98 -31.51 -3.05
C ASP A 329 -6.55 -31.70 -2.55
N HIS A 330 -5.68 -32.21 -3.41
CA HIS A 330 -4.24 -32.17 -3.23
C HIS A 330 -3.64 -30.92 -3.90
N ILE A 331 -3.14 -30.00 -3.09
CA ILE A 331 -2.47 -28.76 -3.53
C ILE A 331 -0.95 -28.97 -3.44
N LEU A 332 -0.26 -28.86 -4.56
CA LEU A 332 1.19 -28.94 -4.60
C LEU A 332 1.78 -27.59 -5.00
N THR A 333 2.61 -26.99 -4.13
CA THR A 333 3.27 -25.71 -4.43
C THR A 333 4.75 -25.90 -4.71
N MET A 334 5.27 -25.07 -5.63
CA MET A 334 6.69 -24.93 -5.94
C MET A 334 7.05 -23.46 -5.85
N GLU A 335 7.93 -23.08 -4.93
CA GLU A 335 8.20 -21.71 -4.54
C GLU A 335 9.72 -21.44 -4.41
N ASP A 336 10.12 -20.17 -4.50
CA ASP A 336 11.52 -19.75 -4.38
C ASP A 336 11.62 -18.37 -3.69
N PRO A 337 11.69 -18.32 -2.33
CA PRO A 337 11.46 -19.40 -1.36
C PRO A 337 9.96 -19.54 -0.99
N VAL A 338 9.63 -20.53 -0.11
CA VAL A 338 8.31 -20.65 0.51
C VAL A 338 8.09 -19.48 1.47
N GLU A 339 7.22 -18.52 1.08
CA GLU A 339 6.90 -17.37 1.94
C GLU A 339 5.82 -17.71 2.96
N PHE A 340 4.67 -18.23 2.54
CA PHE A 340 3.57 -18.60 3.44
C PHE A 340 3.51 -20.10 3.65
N VAL A 341 3.36 -20.53 4.89
CA VAL A 341 3.07 -21.93 5.20
C VAL A 341 1.56 -22.10 5.31
N HIS A 342 1.02 -22.92 4.43
CA HIS A 342 -0.41 -23.20 4.43
C HIS A 342 -0.74 -24.28 5.47
N PRO A 343 -1.64 -24.01 6.43
CA PRO A 343 -2.10 -25.04 7.37
C PRO A 343 -2.93 -26.08 6.62
N PHE A 344 -2.91 -27.32 7.10
CA PHE A 344 -3.87 -28.31 6.64
C PHE A 344 -5.28 -27.92 7.10
N LYS A 345 -6.18 -27.69 6.14
CA LYS A 345 -7.60 -27.44 6.38
C LYS A 345 -8.42 -28.58 5.76
N ASN A 346 -9.03 -28.32 4.61
CA ASN A 346 -9.75 -29.35 3.87
C ASN A 346 -8.86 -30.06 2.84
N CYS A 347 -7.83 -29.38 2.34
CA CYS A 347 -6.90 -29.93 1.34
C CYS A 347 -5.63 -30.52 1.98
N LEU A 348 -5.05 -31.49 1.29
CA LEU A 348 -3.66 -31.87 1.49
C LEU A 348 -2.77 -30.84 0.81
N VAL A 349 -1.90 -30.16 1.55
CA VAL A 349 -1.01 -29.12 0.98
C VAL A 349 0.45 -29.55 1.13
N ASN A 350 1.12 -29.77 0.03
CA ASN A 350 2.55 -30.06 -0.05
C ASN A 350 3.30 -28.89 -0.66
N GLN A 351 4.26 -28.32 0.05
CA GLN A 351 5.02 -27.14 -0.39
C GLN A 351 6.49 -27.53 -0.61
N ARG A 352 6.99 -27.24 -1.81
CA ARG A 352 8.37 -27.53 -2.21
C ARG A 352 9.12 -26.25 -2.53
N GLU A 353 10.26 -26.06 -1.90
CA GLU A 353 11.15 -24.92 -2.12
C GLU A 353 12.27 -25.30 -3.10
N VAL A 354 12.48 -24.46 -4.10
CA VAL A 354 13.58 -24.61 -5.06
C VAL A 354 14.91 -24.36 -4.35
N GLY A 355 15.90 -25.17 -4.64
CA GLY A 355 17.20 -25.17 -3.99
C GLY A 355 17.26 -25.97 -2.69
N THR A 356 16.11 -26.18 -2.01
CA THR A 356 16.02 -26.94 -0.75
C THR A 356 15.39 -28.32 -0.95
N HIS A 357 14.22 -28.36 -1.60
CA HIS A 357 13.42 -29.59 -1.77
C HIS A 357 13.37 -30.06 -3.23
N THR A 358 13.78 -29.23 -4.16
CA THR A 358 13.89 -29.53 -5.59
C THR A 358 14.96 -28.65 -6.24
N GLU A 359 15.53 -29.10 -7.35
CA GLU A 359 16.61 -28.37 -8.04
C GLU A 359 16.10 -27.17 -8.86
N SER A 360 14.89 -27.27 -9.45
CA SER A 360 14.30 -26.22 -10.29
C SER A 360 12.78 -26.33 -10.36
N PHE A 361 12.11 -25.28 -10.79
CA PHE A 361 10.67 -25.28 -11.07
C PHE A 361 10.30 -26.34 -12.11
N ALA A 362 11.02 -26.43 -13.24
CA ALA A 362 10.76 -27.40 -14.29
C ALA A 362 10.88 -28.84 -13.80
N ARG A 363 11.92 -29.15 -12.98
CA ARG A 363 12.09 -30.49 -12.41
C ARG A 363 10.98 -30.86 -11.43
N ALA A 364 10.61 -29.91 -10.57
CA ALA A 364 9.51 -30.09 -9.64
C ALA A 364 8.18 -30.33 -10.36
N LEU A 365 7.89 -29.54 -11.40
CA LEU A 365 6.65 -29.62 -12.16
C LEU A 365 6.52 -30.92 -12.94
N ARG A 366 7.63 -31.42 -13.53
CA ARG A 366 7.63 -32.77 -14.15
C ARG A 366 7.35 -33.89 -13.14
N ALA A 367 7.83 -33.75 -11.92
CA ALA A 367 7.53 -34.73 -10.87
C ALA A 367 6.08 -34.59 -10.41
N ALA A 368 5.58 -33.36 -10.26
CA ALA A 368 4.23 -33.03 -9.85
C ALA A 368 3.15 -33.79 -10.63
N LEU A 369 3.30 -33.90 -11.96
CA LEU A 369 2.36 -34.62 -12.83
C LEU A 369 2.21 -36.12 -12.48
N ARG A 370 3.01 -36.67 -11.56
CA ARG A 370 2.95 -38.06 -11.06
C ARG A 370 2.68 -38.14 -9.57
N GLU A 371 2.43 -37.01 -8.93
CA GLU A 371 2.18 -36.91 -7.48
C GLU A 371 0.68 -36.74 -7.16
N ASP A 372 -0.20 -36.96 -8.15
CA ASP A 372 -1.66 -36.88 -8.05
C ASP A 372 -2.17 -35.55 -7.49
N PRO A 373 -1.71 -34.38 -7.98
CA PRO A 373 -2.22 -33.09 -7.55
C PRO A 373 -3.47 -32.70 -8.32
N ASP A 374 -4.42 -32.05 -7.65
CA ASP A 374 -5.56 -31.36 -8.31
C ASP A 374 -5.20 -29.90 -8.61
N VAL A 375 -4.43 -29.27 -7.71
CA VAL A 375 -4.01 -27.87 -7.79
C VAL A 375 -2.49 -27.79 -7.78
N ILE A 376 -1.93 -27.20 -8.84
CA ILE A 376 -0.48 -26.97 -8.98
C ILE A 376 -0.21 -25.48 -8.86
N VAL A 377 0.69 -25.10 -7.94
CA VAL A 377 1.05 -23.70 -7.68
C VAL A 377 2.52 -23.46 -8.03
N ILE A 378 2.77 -22.50 -8.91
CA ILE A 378 4.11 -22.16 -9.38
C ILE A 378 4.43 -20.74 -8.94
N GLY A 379 5.41 -20.60 -8.05
CA GLY A 379 5.80 -19.31 -7.48
C GLY A 379 6.14 -18.27 -8.53
N GLU A 380 6.86 -18.61 -9.58
CA GLU A 380 7.12 -17.73 -10.71
C GLU A 380 7.39 -18.51 -12.02
N LEU A 381 6.72 -18.11 -13.09
CA LEU A 381 6.92 -18.61 -14.44
C LEU A 381 8.00 -17.76 -15.13
N ARG A 382 9.26 -18.25 -15.13
CA ARG A 382 10.43 -17.50 -15.62
C ARG A 382 10.94 -17.97 -16.98
N ASP A 383 10.84 -19.26 -17.26
CA ASP A 383 11.46 -19.90 -18.40
C ASP A 383 10.45 -20.69 -19.25
N ASN A 384 10.79 -20.92 -20.51
CA ASN A 384 9.92 -21.57 -21.49
C ASN A 384 9.51 -22.98 -21.06
N GLU A 385 10.44 -23.70 -20.42
CA GLU A 385 10.20 -25.07 -20.00
C GLU A 385 9.14 -25.12 -18.90
N SER A 386 9.25 -24.26 -17.87
CA SER A 386 8.26 -24.15 -16.81
C SER A 386 6.90 -23.70 -17.33
N ILE A 387 6.87 -22.75 -18.30
CA ILE A 387 5.63 -22.28 -18.92
C ILE A 387 4.98 -23.40 -19.74
N SER A 388 5.75 -24.12 -20.57
CA SER A 388 5.24 -25.24 -21.37
C SER A 388 4.63 -26.35 -20.52
N LEU A 389 5.32 -26.74 -19.44
CA LEU A 389 4.82 -27.72 -18.48
C LEU A 389 3.56 -27.25 -17.74
N ALA A 390 3.50 -25.95 -17.39
CA ALA A 390 2.31 -25.36 -16.74
C ALA A 390 1.09 -25.38 -17.67
N LEU A 391 1.27 -25.04 -18.95
CA LEU A 391 0.22 -25.14 -19.97
C LEU A 391 -0.24 -26.59 -20.16
N THR A 392 0.71 -27.52 -20.27
CA THR A 392 0.40 -28.95 -20.39
C THR A 392 -0.41 -29.45 -19.18
N ALA A 393 -0.01 -29.10 -17.97
CA ALA A 393 -0.75 -29.46 -16.77
C ALA A 393 -2.18 -28.87 -16.77
N ALA A 394 -2.31 -27.60 -17.18
CA ALA A 394 -3.60 -26.91 -17.26
C ALA A 394 -4.55 -27.51 -18.32
N GLU A 395 -4.02 -28.14 -19.38
CA GLU A 395 -4.78 -28.84 -20.40
C GLU A 395 -5.15 -30.27 -19.99
N THR A 396 -4.35 -30.88 -19.13
CA THR A 396 -4.48 -32.30 -18.77
C THR A 396 -5.22 -32.55 -17.46
N GLY A 397 -6.05 -31.61 -17.01
CA GLY A 397 -6.98 -31.83 -15.92
C GLY A 397 -6.58 -31.17 -14.58
N HIS A 398 -5.54 -30.35 -14.56
CA HIS A 398 -5.10 -29.66 -13.33
C HIS A 398 -5.48 -28.18 -13.36
N ILE A 399 -5.81 -27.60 -12.22
CA ILE A 399 -5.84 -26.14 -12.08
C ILE A 399 -4.43 -25.66 -11.72
N VAL A 400 -3.88 -24.78 -12.55
CA VAL A 400 -2.52 -24.25 -12.37
C VAL A 400 -2.62 -22.79 -11.98
N LEU A 401 -2.04 -22.43 -10.83
CA LEU A 401 -1.88 -21.07 -10.36
C LEU A 401 -0.42 -20.67 -10.55
N GLY A 402 -0.15 -19.56 -11.24
CA GLY A 402 1.24 -19.12 -11.45
C GLY A 402 1.40 -17.61 -11.35
N THR A 403 2.61 -17.14 -10.98
CA THR A 403 2.91 -15.71 -11.07
C THR A 403 3.79 -15.38 -12.26
N LEU A 404 3.60 -14.15 -12.77
CA LEU A 404 4.38 -13.63 -13.89
C LEU A 404 4.73 -12.16 -13.68
N ASN A 405 5.96 -11.78 -14.02
CA ASN A 405 6.37 -10.36 -13.98
C ASN A 405 5.85 -9.63 -15.22
N SER A 406 4.65 -9.05 -15.13
CA SER A 406 4.05 -8.24 -16.20
C SER A 406 3.22 -7.10 -15.61
N THR A 407 3.10 -5.99 -16.33
CA THR A 407 2.42 -4.79 -15.83
C THR A 407 0.91 -4.76 -16.10
N SER A 408 0.39 -5.66 -16.94
CA SER A 408 -1.04 -5.79 -17.27
C SER A 408 -1.36 -7.20 -17.78
N ALA A 409 -2.63 -7.58 -17.80
CA ALA A 409 -3.07 -8.89 -18.28
C ALA A 409 -2.79 -9.12 -19.79
N PRO A 410 -3.06 -8.16 -20.70
CA PRO A 410 -2.67 -8.33 -22.11
C PRO A 410 -1.16 -8.51 -22.28
N LYS A 411 -0.35 -7.72 -21.58
CA LYS A 411 1.12 -7.85 -21.64
C LYS A 411 1.63 -9.15 -21.03
N ALA A 412 0.90 -9.77 -20.10
CA ALA A 412 1.25 -11.08 -19.57
C ALA A 412 1.11 -12.16 -20.64
N ILE A 413 0.05 -12.11 -21.43
CA ILE A 413 -0.17 -12.99 -22.57
C ILE A 413 0.97 -12.82 -23.59
N ASP A 414 1.25 -11.59 -24.00
CA ASP A 414 2.32 -11.30 -24.96
C ASP A 414 3.70 -11.76 -24.44
N ARG A 415 3.94 -11.63 -23.14
CA ARG A 415 5.19 -12.07 -22.51
C ARG A 415 5.35 -13.59 -22.55
N ILE A 416 4.29 -14.34 -22.28
CA ILE A 416 4.30 -15.80 -22.41
C ILE A 416 4.64 -16.18 -23.85
N LEU A 417 3.93 -15.60 -24.81
CA LEU A 417 4.13 -15.91 -26.23
C LEU A 417 5.53 -15.55 -26.71
N SER A 418 6.03 -14.37 -26.36
CA SER A 418 7.35 -13.89 -26.78
C SER A 418 8.52 -14.64 -26.12
N SER A 419 8.28 -15.42 -25.09
CA SER A 419 9.32 -16.25 -24.47
C SER A 419 9.66 -17.48 -25.32
N PHE A 420 8.79 -17.89 -26.27
CA PHE A 420 9.01 -19.05 -27.12
C PHE A 420 9.57 -18.67 -28.51
N PRO A 421 10.33 -19.57 -29.14
CA PRO A 421 10.70 -19.44 -30.56
C PRO A 421 9.48 -19.22 -31.45
N VAL A 422 9.66 -18.49 -32.55
CA VAL A 422 8.55 -18.09 -33.44
C VAL A 422 7.75 -19.29 -33.99
N ASP A 423 8.44 -20.38 -34.28
CA ASP A 423 7.85 -21.63 -34.77
C ASP A 423 7.00 -22.37 -33.73
N GLU A 424 7.28 -22.18 -32.42
CA GLU A 424 6.50 -22.78 -31.33
C GLU A 424 5.30 -21.92 -30.91
N GLN A 425 5.33 -20.61 -31.16
CA GLN A 425 4.30 -19.68 -30.73
C GLN A 425 2.87 -20.05 -31.16
N PRO A 426 2.59 -20.56 -32.36
CA PRO A 426 1.23 -20.95 -32.72
C PRO A 426 0.65 -22.03 -31.82
N GLN A 427 1.45 -23.02 -31.43
CA GLN A 427 1.03 -24.06 -30.48
C GLN A 427 0.79 -23.48 -29.08
N VAL A 428 1.69 -22.63 -28.59
CA VAL A 428 1.55 -21.98 -27.30
C VAL A 428 0.31 -21.08 -27.24
N ARG A 429 -0.02 -20.39 -28.36
CA ARG A 429 -1.28 -19.62 -28.50
C ARG A 429 -2.50 -20.50 -28.36
N ALA A 430 -2.50 -21.66 -29.05
CA ALA A 430 -3.61 -22.60 -28.97
C ALA A 430 -3.80 -23.07 -27.52
N SER A 431 -2.76 -23.59 -26.90
CA SER A 431 -2.78 -24.03 -25.49
C SER A 431 -3.23 -22.94 -24.53
N LEU A 432 -2.65 -21.73 -24.63
CA LEU A 432 -3.02 -20.62 -23.76
C LEU A 432 -4.47 -20.15 -23.98
N SER A 433 -4.96 -20.17 -25.24
CA SER A 433 -6.33 -19.78 -25.60
C SER A 433 -7.40 -20.68 -24.97
N GLU A 434 -7.07 -21.93 -24.69
CA GLU A 434 -7.98 -22.94 -24.13
C GLU A 434 -7.85 -23.04 -22.61
N SER A 435 -6.61 -22.95 -22.13
CA SER A 435 -6.32 -23.14 -20.70
C SER A 435 -6.55 -21.90 -19.85
N LEU A 436 -6.38 -20.67 -20.36
CA LEU A 436 -6.48 -19.45 -19.56
C LEU A 436 -7.89 -19.26 -18.98
N LYS A 437 -7.99 -19.23 -17.63
CA LYS A 437 -9.24 -18.93 -16.89
C LYS A 437 -9.22 -17.51 -16.36
N TYR A 438 -8.13 -17.09 -15.73
CA TYR A 438 -7.97 -15.74 -15.19
C TYR A 438 -6.54 -15.22 -15.37
N CYS A 439 -6.43 -13.93 -15.63
CA CYS A 439 -5.18 -13.18 -15.45
C CYS A 439 -5.46 -11.95 -14.58
N ILE A 440 -4.89 -11.94 -13.36
CA ILE A 440 -5.06 -10.90 -12.36
C ILE A 440 -3.77 -10.10 -12.33
N ALA A 441 -3.77 -8.89 -12.89
CA ALA A 441 -2.62 -8.01 -12.79
C ALA A 441 -2.81 -7.00 -11.65
N GLN A 442 -1.76 -6.75 -10.87
CA GLN A 442 -1.86 -5.93 -9.67
C GLN A 442 -0.71 -4.96 -9.50
N ARG A 443 -1.03 -3.83 -8.86
CA ARG A 443 -0.06 -2.83 -8.40
C ARG A 443 -0.43 -2.36 -7.00
N LEU A 444 0.60 -2.11 -6.20
CA LEU A 444 0.44 -1.47 -4.90
C LEU A 444 0.57 0.06 -5.06
N LEU A 445 -0.38 0.77 -4.49
CA LEU A 445 -0.48 2.23 -4.53
C LEU A 445 -0.43 2.80 -3.12
N PRO A 446 0.16 3.99 -2.91
CA PRO A 446 0.07 4.68 -1.63
C PRO A 446 -1.40 4.93 -1.26
N ALA A 447 -1.80 4.53 -0.06
CA ALA A 447 -3.11 4.87 0.46
C ALA A 447 -3.19 6.38 0.74
N LYS A 448 -4.40 6.94 0.74
CA LYS A 448 -4.63 8.37 1.02
C LYS A 448 -4.06 8.81 2.36
N GLU A 449 -4.12 7.96 3.38
CA GLU A 449 -3.55 8.20 4.71
C GLU A 449 -2.01 8.14 4.75
N GLY A 450 -1.34 7.80 3.64
CA GLY A 450 0.12 7.82 3.49
C GLY A 450 0.90 6.74 4.26
N ARG A 451 0.23 5.94 5.11
CA ARG A 451 0.88 4.98 6.02
C ARG A 451 0.82 3.52 5.57
N ARG A 452 0.04 3.21 4.56
CA ARG A 452 -0.13 1.85 4.03
C ARG A 452 -0.21 1.86 2.50
N GLN A 453 -0.11 0.69 1.90
CA GLN A 453 -0.35 0.50 0.48
C GLN A 453 -1.71 -0.18 0.27
N VAL A 454 -2.34 0.15 -0.84
CA VAL A 454 -3.61 -0.45 -1.29
C VAL A 454 -3.36 -1.10 -2.64
N ALA A 455 -3.87 -2.31 -2.84
CA ALA A 455 -3.74 -3.02 -4.11
C ALA A 455 -4.83 -2.58 -5.08
N ALA A 456 -4.44 -2.25 -6.31
CA ALA A 456 -5.34 -2.09 -7.44
C ALA A 456 -5.21 -3.31 -8.35
N PHE A 457 -6.35 -3.90 -8.74
CA PHE A 457 -6.40 -5.14 -9.51
C PHE A 457 -7.01 -4.91 -10.89
N GLU A 458 -6.31 -5.35 -11.91
CA GLU A 458 -6.84 -5.55 -13.27
C GLU A 458 -7.22 -7.03 -13.40
N VAL A 459 -8.43 -7.34 -13.86
CA VAL A 459 -8.93 -8.71 -13.95
C VAL A 459 -9.37 -9.02 -15.38
N LEU A 460 -8.71 -9.96 -16.01
CA LEU A 460 -9.08 -10.56 -17.28
C LEU A 460 -9.63 -11.96 -17.03
N LYS A 461 -10.85 -12.22 -17.49
CA LYS A 461 -11.46 -13.56 -17.49
C LYS A 461 -11.28 -14.22 -18.86
N GLY A 462 -10.82 -15.46 -18.90
CA GLY A 462 -10.69 -16.27 -20.09
C GLY A 462 -12.06 -16.68 -20.62
N THR A 463 -12.55 -15.96 -21.59
CA THR A 463 -13.80 -16.27 -22.32
C THR A 463 -13.45 -16.79 -23.72
N SER A 464 -14.44 -17.39 -24.42
CA SER A 464 -14.25 -17.85 -25.81
C SER A 464 -13.78 -16.70 -26.73
N ASN A 465 -14.26 -15.48 -26.49
CA ASN A 465 -13.85 -14.30 -27.24
C ASN A 465 -12.37 -13.96 -27.00
N ILE A 466 -11.93 -13.99 -25.73
CA ILE A 466 -10.53 -13.75 -25.36
C ILE A 466 -9.64 -14.87 -25.95
N GLY A 467 -10.07 -16.13 -25.85
CA GLY A 467 -9.36 -17.25 -26.49
C GLY A 467 -9.18 -17.04 -27.98
N THR A 468 -10.23 -16.60 -28.70
CA THR A 468 -10.14 -16.28 -30.13
C THR A 468 -9.14 -15.15 -30.39
N MET A 469 -9.14 -14.08 -29.58
CA MET A 469 -8.17 -12.98 -29.73
C MET A 469 -6.72 -13.44 -29.52
N ILE A 470 -6.48 -14.34 -28.57
CA ILE A 470 -5.13 -14.93 -28.35
C ILE A 470 -4.71 -15.75 -29.55
N ARG A 471 -5.60 -16.62 -30.07
CA ARG A 471 -5.34 -17.50 -31.18
C ARG A 471 -5.08 -16.74 -32.49
N ASP A 472 -5.87 -15.71 -32.75
CA ASP A 472 -5.81 -14.88 -33.96
C ASP A 472 -4.74 -13.76 -33.90
N GLU A 473 -3.86 -13.75 -32.94
CA GLU A 473 -2.84 -12.69 -32.72
C GLU A 473 -3.38 -11.27 -32.50
N LYS A 474 -4.60 -11.18 -31.97
CA LYS A 474 -5.31 -9.89 -31.72
C LYS A 474 -5.24 -9.48 -30.24
N THR A 475 -4.15 -9.76 -29.55
CA THR A 475 -3.96 -9.46 -28.12
C THR A 475 -4.13 -7.97 -27.81
N TYR A 476 -3.85 -7.08 -28.77
CA TYR A 476 -4.07 -5.63 -28.68
C TYR A 476 -5.55 -5.24 -28.49
N GLN A 477 -6.50 -6.11 -28.84
CA GLN A 477 -7.95 -5.88 -28.64
C GLN A 477 -8.44 -6.29 -27.25
N ILE A 478 -7.64 -7.04 -26.49
CA ILE A 478 -8.07 -7.60 -25.19
C ILE A 478 -8.45 -6.47 -24.22
N TYR A 479 -7.70 -5.37 -24.19
CA TYR A 479 -8.04 -4.25 -23.31
C TYR A 479 -9.44 -3.68 -23.60
N SER A 480 -9.81 -3.52 -24.87
CA SER A 480 -11.17 -3.08 -25.24
C SER A 480 -12.24 -4.12 -24.89
N ALA A 481 -11.92 -5.41 -25.06
CA ALA A 481 -12.81 -6.49 -24.66
C ALA A 481 -13.04 -6.50 -23.13
N MET A 482 -12.01 -6.21 -22.33
CA MET A 482 -12.14 -6.08 -20.87
C MET A 482 -13.08 -4.94 -20.45
N GLN A 483 -13.02 -3.78 -21.13
CA GLN A 483 -13.93 -2.66 -20.88
C GLN A 483 -15.41 -3.03 -21.09
N ILE A 484 -15.69 -3.85 -22.11
CA ILE A 484 -17.05 -4.34 -22.42
C ILE A 484 -17.42 -5.49 -21.49
N GLY A 485 -16.46 -6.31 -21.08
CA GLY A 485 -16.64 -7.53 -20.30
C GLY A 485 -16.89 -7.33 -18.81
N ARG A 486 -17.22 -6.11 -18.37
CA ARG A 486 -17.46 -5.79 -16.95
C ARG A 486 -18.57 -6.65 -16.32
N SER A 487 -19.64 -6.93 -17.05
CA SER A 487 -20.72 -7.81 -16.61
C SER A 487 -20.31 -9.27 -16.41
N LEU A 488 -19.17 -9.66 -17.00
CA LEU A 488 -18.56 -10.98 -16.85
C LEU A 488 -17.51 -11.04 -15.74
N GLY A 489 -17.37 -9.95 -14.96
CA GLY A 489 -16.37 -9.85 -13.91
C GLY A 489 -14.97 -9.36 -14.37
N MET A 490 -14.84 -8.87 -15.61
CA MET A 490 -13.60 -8.24 -16.05
C MET A 490 -13.50 -6.82 -15.49
N GLN A 491 -12.29 -6.39 -15.18
CA GLN A 491 -11.99 -5.06 -14.64
C GLN A 491 -10.70 -4.53 -15.22
N THR A 492 -10.73 -3.35 -15.80
CA THR A 492 -9.50 -2.66 -16.21
C THR A 492 -8.81 -2.00 -15.02
N PHE A 493 -7.52 -1.71 -15.14
CA PHE A 493 -6.78 -1.04 -14.09
C PHE A 493 -7.35 0.36 -13.76
N ASP A 494 -7.77 1.12 -14.77
CA ASP A 494 -8.36 2.44 -14.56
C ASP A 494 -9.73 2.38 -13.86
N GLU A 495 -10.51 1.32 -14.09
CA GLU A 495 -11.75 1.08 -13.31
C GLU A 495 -11.44 0.76 -11.84
N ALA A 496 -10.42 -0.05 -11.58
CA ALA A 496 -9.96 -0.30 -10.21
C ALA A 496 -9.54 1.00 -9.50
N LEU A 497 -8.82 1.90 -10.19
CA LEU A 497 -8.46 3.20 -9.66
C LEU A 497 -9.69 4.06 -9.33
N LYS A 498 -10.70 4.10 -10.22
CA LYS A 498 -11.96 4.82 -9.99
C LYS A 498 -12.72 4.25 -8.78
N ASP A 499 -12.68 2.94 -8.57
CA ASP A 499 -13.30 2.28 -7.42
C ASP A 499 -12.58 2.62 -6.11
N LEU A 500 -11.25 2.61 -6.11
CA LEU A 500 -10.44 2.99 -4.96
C LEU A 500 -10.63 4.47 -4.58
N LEU A 501 -10.74 5.36 -5.58
CA LEU A 501 -11.07 6.77 -5.37
C LEU A 501 -12.46 6.94 -4.74
N ARG A 502 -13.50 6.26 -5.27
CA ARG A 502 -14.87 6.32 -4.72
C ARG A 502 -14.96 5.82 -3.28
N ARG A 503 -14.09 4.88 -2.90
CA ARG A 503 -13.97 4.36 -1.53
C ARG A 503 -13.04 5.19 -0.66
N ASP A 504 -12.54 6.32 -1.16
CA ASP A 504 -11.60 7.22 -0.48
C ASP A 504 -10.29 6.54 0.01
N GLN A 505 -9.85 5.49 -0.69
CA GLN A 505 -8.66 4.71 -0.31
C GLN A 505 -7.36 5.27 -0.89
N ILE A 506 -7.43 5.98 -2.02
CA ILE A 506 -6.28 6.65 -2.67
C ILE A 506 -6.62 8.10 -3.00
N SER A 507 -5.61 8.95 -3.16
CA SER A 507 -5.82 10.34 -3.61
C SER A 507 -6.01 10.42 -5.13
N ALA A 508 -6.57 11.55 -5.61
CA ALA A 508 -6.72 11.82 -7.03
C ALA A 508 -5.37 11.86 -7.76
N GLU A 509 -4.35 12.42 -7.12
CA GLU A 509 -2.98 12.46 -7.63
C GLU A 509 -2.39 11.06 -7.79
N THR A 510 -2.57 10.20 -6.77
CA THR A 510 -2.14 8.81 -6.85
C THR A 510 -2.81 8.08 -8.02
N ALA A 511 -4.12 8.27 -8.20
CA ALA A 511 -4.86 7.68 -9.31
C ALA A 511 -4.37 8.20 -10.66
N TYR A 512 -4.20 9.52 -10.82
CA TYR A 512 -3.71 10.14 -12.04
C TYR A 512 -2.31 9.63 -12.44
N LEU A 513 -1.38 9.54 -11.47
CA LEU A 513 -0.03 9.04 -11.73
C LEU A 513 -0.01 7.58 -12.17
N ALA A 514 -0.90 6.77 -11.61
CA ALA A 514 -0.99 5.33 -11.88
C ALA A 514 -1.80 5.00 -13.15
N ALA A 515 -2.71 5.87 -13.57
CA ALA A 515 -3.67 5.63 -14.65
C ALA A 515 -3.00 5.39 -16.01
N LEU A 516 -3.61 4.50 -16.79
CA LEU A 516 -3.26 4.29 -18.20
C LEU A 516 -3.85 5.39 -19.08
N LYS A 517 -5.12 5.75 -18.85
CA LYS A 517 -5.81 6.88 -19.49
C LYS A 517 -5.86 8.07 -18.54
N LYS A 518 -4.82 8.88 -18.55
CA LYS A 518 -4.71 10.04 -17.67
C LYS A 518 -5.85 11.06 -17.84
N GLU A 519 -6.37 11.17 -19.06
CA GLU A 519 -7.49 12.07 -19.42
C GLU A 519 -8.73 11.84 -18.54
N ASP A 520 -8.99 10.60 -18.13
CA ASP A 520 -10.13 10.27 -17.26
C ASP A 520 -10.00 10.81 -15.83
N PHE A 521 -8.79 11.13 -15.40
CA PHE A 521 -8.45 11.55 -14.03
C PHE A 521 -7.97 13.02 -13.97
N GLU A 522 -7.63 13.65 -15.09
CA GLU A 522 -7.21 15.05 -15.16
C GLU A 522 -8.21 16.02 -14.48
N PRO A 523 -9.53 15.89 -14.65
CA PRO A 523 -10.49 16.78 -13.99
C PRO A 523 -10.49 16.69 -12.45
N MET A 524 -9.89 15.66 -11.90
CA MET A 524 -9.86 15.39 -10.45
C MET A 524 -8.57 15.91 -9.78
N VAL A 525 -7.63 16.44 -10.56
CA VAL A 525 -6.29 16.84 -10.10
C VAL A 525 -6.02 18.29 -10.48
N SER A 526 -5.28 19.02 -9.63
CA SER A 526 -4.94 20.42 -9.92
C SER A 526 -4.05 20.57 -11.16
N ALA A 527 -4.26 21.65 -11.92
CA ALA A 527 -3.46 21.96 -13.11
C ALA A 527 -1.96 22.09 -12.79
N ASP A 528 -1.64 22.59 -11.58
CA ASP A 528 -0.26 22.76 -11.10
C ASP A 528 0.43 21.40 -10.86
N PHE A 529 -0.31 20.41 -10.34
CA PHE A 529 0.19 19.05 -10.18
C PHE A 529 0.48 18.39 -11.54
N ILE A 530 -0.43 18.57 -12.50
CA ILE A 530 -0.25 18.05 -13.87
C ILE A 530 0.99 18.66 -14.53
N ALA A 531 1.19 19.97 -14.35
CA ALA A 531 2.35 20.69 -14.90
C ALA A 531 3.69 20.18 -14.31
N ARG A 532 3.74 19.89 -13.00
CA ARG A 532 4.93 19.32 -12.33
C ARG A 532 5.21 17.88 -12.76
N GLY A 533 4.19 17.11 -13.09
CA GLY A 533 4.34 15.72 -13.55
C GLY A 533 4.75 15.58 -15.03
N LYS A 534 4.84 16.69 -15.78
CA LYS A 534 5.34 16.73 -17.17
C LYS A 534 6.83 17.11 -17.28
N MET A 535 7.49 17.47 -16.18
CA MET A 535 8.95 17.65 -16.08
C MET A 535 9.59 16.34 -15.58
#